data_13431ba6b58c1b20fbb244cc90451fc0
#
_entry.id   13431ba6b58c1b20fbb244cc90451fc0
#
_cell.length_a   1.000
_cell.length_b   1.000
_cell.length_c   1.000
_cell.angle_alpha   90.00
_cell.angle_beta   90.00
_cell.angle_gamma   90.00
#
_symmetry.space_group_name_H-M   'P 1'
#
loop_
_entity.id
_entity.type
_entity.pdbx_description
1 polymer ?
#
loop_
_entity_poly.entity_id
_entity_poly.type
_entity_poly.pdbx_seq_one_letter_code
_entity_poly.pdbx_strand_id
1 'polypeptide(L)'
;SLLNAITNRKNLAYTSSKPGKTITLNFYNVNDEILLVDVPGYGYAEKVKYDRLAYGKMIENYLHTSHNLKAVFLLIDIRHDPSANDRQMYEWILHNGYEPIIIATKLDKLKRSQVQKNLKAIREGLQLKKGTTVIPYSAETKQGRDEIWELIESLTGGEPSEEA
;
A
#
# COMPACT_ATOMS: atom_id res chain seq x y z
N SER A 1 9.87 2.62 -6.59
CA SER A 1 8.91 2.25 -5.55
C SER A 1 8.00 3.42 -5.18
N LEU A 2 6.85 3.11 -4.64
CA LEU A 2 5.90 4.13 -4.17
C LEU A 2 6.55 5.05 -3.12
N LEU A 3 7.28 4.48 -2.17
CA LEU A 3 7.94 5.24 -1.10
C LEU A 3 8.92 6.29 -1.64
N ASN A 4 9.75 5.93 -2.61
CA ASN A 4 10.67 6.87 -3.25
C ASN A 4 9.92 7.98 -3.98
N ALA A 5 8.83 7.66 -4.65
CA ALA A 5 8.05 8.61 -5.41
C ALA A 5 7.25 9.58 -4.53
N ILE A 6 6.61 9.13 -3.46
CA ILE A 6 5.84 10.01 -2.58
C ILE A 6 6.73 10.87 -1.69
N THR A 7 7.90 10.41 -1.31
CA THR A 7 8.88 11.20 -0.55
C THR A 7 9.76 12.09 -1.41
N ASN A 8 9.66 11.96 -2.73
CA ASN A 8 10.51 12.63 -3.71
C ASN A 8 12.02 12.41 -3.48
N ARG A 9 12.38 11.25 -2.94
CA ARG A 9 13.76 10.84 -2.70
C ARG A 9 14.12 9.64 -3.58
N LYS A 10 15.29 9.71 -4.18
CA LYS A 10 15.89 8.57 -4.88
C LYS A 10 16.58 7.68 -3.85
N ASN A 11 16.41 6.37 -3.98
CA ASN A 11 17.09 5.37 -3.15
C ASN A 11 16.75 5.38 -1.64
N LEU A 12 15.62 5.95 -1.23
CA LEU A 12 15.15 5.80 0.14
C LEU A 12 14.79 4.35 0.44
N ALA A 13 14.05 3.71 -0.47
CA ALA A 13 13.75 2.29 -0.42
C ALA A 13 14.65 1.54 -1.40
N TYR A 14 15.48 0.64 -0.90
CA TYR A 14 16.28 -0.24 -1.75
C TYR A 14 15.39 -1.34 -2.32
N THR A 15 15.20 -1.34 -3.64
CA THR A 15 14.67 -2.50 -4.33
C THR A 15 15.77 -3.56 -4.39
N SER A 16 15.72 -4.53 -3.50
CA SER A 16 16.61 -5.69 -3.58
C SER A 16 16.21 -6.56 -4.77
N SER A 17 17.04 -6.60 -5.78
CA SER A 17 16.87 -7.50 -6.93
C SER A 17 17.38 -8.93 -6.70
N LYS A 18 17.88 -9.25 -5.51
CA LYS A 18 18.41 -10.58 -5.19
C LYS A 18 17.37 -11.42 -4.45
N PRO A 19 16.84 -12.48 -5.09
CA PRO A 19 16.01 -13.47 -4.40
C PRO A 19 16.85 -14.24 -3.36
N GLY A 20 16.30 -14.47 -2.19
CA GLY A 20 16.89 -15.40 -1.21
C GLY A 20 17.30 -14.81 0.14
N LYS A 21 16.98 -13.56 0.45
CA LYS A 21 17.22 -12.99 1.78
C LYS A 21 15.97 -13.01 2.64
N THR A 22 16.18 -13.16 3.93
CA THR A 22 15.19 -13.08 5.01
C THR A 22 14.15 -11.99 4.75
N ILE A 23 12.87 -12.32 4.83
CA ILE A 23 11.79 -11.36 4.71
C ILE A 23 11.89 -10.42 5.91
N THR A 24 12.23 -9.15 5.67
CA THR A 24 12.32 -8.12 6.70
C THR A 24 11.40 -6.96 6.38
N LEU A 25 10.80 -6.39 7.43
CA LEU A 25 10.08 -5.14 7.33
C LEU A 25 11.09 -3.99 7.30
N ASN A 26 10.92 -3.05 6.39
CA ASN A 26 11.74 -1.86 6.29
C ASN A 26 10.99 -0.65 6.82
N PHE A 27 11.64 0.10 7.71
CA PHE A 27 11.07 1.27 8.35
C PHE A 27 11.73 2.55 7.83
N TYR A 28 10.94 3.55 7.49
CA TYR A 28 11.41 4.84 6.98
C TYR A 28 10.81 5.97 7.80
N ASN A 29 11.67 6.75 8.42
CA ASN A 29 11.27 7.94 9.18
C ASN A 29 11.12 9.14 8.24
N VAL A 30 9.99 9.83 8.30
CA VAL A 30 9.70 11.03 7.53
C VAL A 30 9.56 12.20 8.50
N ASN A 31 10.57 13.08 8.53
CA ASN A 31 10.60 14.30 9.32
C ASN A 31 10.35 14.12 10.84
N ASP A 32 10.70 12.96 11.39
CA ASP A 32 10.43 12.58 12.78
C ASP A 32 8.94 12.59 13.20
N GLU A 33 8.02 12.66 12.23
CA GLU A 33 6.58 12.73 12.46
C GLU A 33 5.86 11.44 12.08
N ILE A 34 6.31 10.79 11.00
CA ILE A 34 5.64 9.64 10.39
C ILE A 34 6.63 8.51 10.18
N LEU A 35 6.24 7.31 10.52
CA LEU A 35 6.96 6.09 10.21
C LEU A 35 6.25 5.34 9.09
N LEU A 36 6.90 5.21 7.95
CA LEU A 36 6.43 4.38 6.84
C LEU A 36 7.07 3.00 6.92
N VAL A 37 6.26 1.97 6.80
CA VAL A 37 6.70 0.58 6.85
C VAL A 37 6.48 -0.07 5.49
N ASP A 38 7.57 -0.48 4.86
CA ASP A 38 7.52 -1.23 3.60
C ASP A 38 7.49 -2.72 3.88
N VAL A 39 6.46 -3.37 3.36
CA VAL A 39 6.25 -4.81 3.48
C VAL A 39 6.59 -5.45 2.15
N PRO A 40 7.39 -6.53 2.13
CA PRO A 40 7.66 -7.27 0.90
C PRO A 40 6.37 -7.66 0.17
N GLY A 41 6.33 -7.46 -1.14
CA GLY A 41 5.17 -7.82 -1.95
C GLY A 41 4.85 -9.32 -1.86
N TYR A 42 3.58 -9.65 -1.67
CA TYR A 42 3.13 -11.04 -1.59
C TYR A 42 3.31 -11.81 -2.91
N GLY A 43 3.32 -11.12 -4.06
CA GLY A 43 3.71 -11.71 -5.35
C GLY A 43 5.17 -12.10 -5.43
N TYR A 44 6.02 -11.57 -4.56
CA TYR A 44 7.43 -11.95 -4.45
C TYR A 44 7.58 -13.35 -3.83
N ALA A 45 6.73 -13.72 -2.90
CA ALA A 45 6.71 -15.03 -2.27
C ALA A 45 6.40 -16.17 -3.25
N GLU A 46 5.66 -15.89 -4.33
CA GLU A 46 5.39 -16.87 -5.39
C GLU A 46 6.61 -17.19 -6.26
N LYS A 47 7.44 -16.17 -6.52
CA LYS A 47 8.63 -16.32 -7.38
C LYS A 47 9.81 -17.01 -6.72
N VAL A 48 9.86 -17.03 -5.40
CA VAL A 48 11.03 -17.46 -4.61
C VAL A 48 10.68 -18.64 -3.72
N LYS A 49 9.83 -19.57 -4.01
CA LYS A 49 9.56 -20.74 -3.15
C LYS A 49 9.61 -20.46 -1.63
N TYR A 50 9.31 -19.24 -1.24
CA TYR A 50 9.21 -18.88 0.17
C TYR A 50 7.98 -19.53 0.76
N ASP A 51 8.12 -19.97 1.97
CA ASP A 51 7.01 -20.50 2.75
C ASP A 51 5.92 -19.41 2.88
N ARG A 52 4.83 -19.58 2.15
CA ARG A 52 3.65 -18.68 2.21
C ARG A 52 3.14 -18.54 3.63
N LEU A 53 3.30 -19.59 4.43
CA LEU A 53 2.91 -19.59 5.84
C LEU A 53 3.78 -18.63 6.66
N ALA A 54 5.10 -18.62 6.42
CA ALA A 54 6.00 -17.71 7.11
C ALA A 54 5.71 -16.24 6.77
N TYR A 55 5.43 -15.96 5.49
CA TYR A 55 5.02 -14.63 5.06
C TYR A 55 3.70 -14.19 5.70
N GLY A 56 2.70 -15.04 5.66
CA GLY A 56 1.40 -14.77 6.28
C GLY A 56 1.51 -14.53 7.78
N LYS A 57 2.26 -15.36 8.48
CA LYS A 57 2.51 -15.19 9.94
C LYS A 57 3.23 -13.88 10.25
N MET A 58 4.18 -13.47 9.43
CA MET A 58 4.89 -12.19 9.61
C MET A 58 3.92 -11.01 9.50
N ILE A 59 3.07 -10.99 8.50
CA ILE A 59 2.06 -9.94 8.30
C ILE A 59 1.04 -9.94 9.43
N GLU A 60 0.47 -11.09 9.77
CA GLU A 60 -0.48 -11.22 10.86
C GLU A 60 0.11 -10.75 12.21
N ASN A 61 1.33 -11.19 12.51
CA ASN A 61 2.00 -10.79 13.73
C ASN A 61 2.23 -9.29 13.79
N TYR A 62 2.64 -8.67 12.70
CA TYR A 62 2.81 -7.22 12.62
C TYR A 62 1.48 -6.48 12.82
N LEU A 63 0.42 -6.91 12.16
CA LEU A 63 -0.91 -6.29 12.28
C LEU A 63 -1.48 -6.42 13.69
N HIS A 64 -1.22 -7.56 14.38
CA HIS A 64 -1.68 -7.77 15.75
C HIS A 64 -0.87 -7.04 16.80
N THR A 65 0.44 -6.90 16.61
CA THR A 65 1.35 -6.36 17.64
C THR A 65 1.63 -4.88 17.49
N SER A 66 1.34 -4.28 16.34
CA SER A 66 1.59 -2.86 16.11
C SER A 66 0.47 -1.99 16.69
N HIS A 67 0.71 -1.40 17.84
CA HIS A 67 -0.26 -0.50 18.50
C HIS A 67 -0.35 0.89 17.85
N ASN A 68 0.65 1.28 17.08
CA ASN A 68 0.76 2.61 16.46
C ASN A 68 0.43 2.63 14.97
N LEU A 69 -0.02 1.51 14.42
CA LEU A 69 -0.41 1.41 13.02
C LEU A 69 -1.70 2.22 12.77
N LYS A 70 -1.62 3.23 11.92
CA LYS A 70 -2.73 4.14 11.63
C LYS A 70 -3.46 3.80 10.34
N ALA A 71 -2.76 3.26 9.36
CA ALA A 71 -3.32 2.92 8.06
C ALA A 71 -2.53 1.81 7.38
N VAL A 72 -3.22 1.06 6.54
CA VAL A 72 -2.62 0.05 5.65
C VAL A 72 -2.98 0.41 4.22
N PHE A 73 -1.98 0.50 3.36
CA PHE A 73 -2.15 0.76 1.94
C PHE A 73 -1.93 -0.53 1.16
N LEU A 74 -2.89 -0.90 0.34
CA LEU A 74 -2.79 -2.02 -0.59
C LEU A 74 -2.60 -1.48 -2.01
N LEU A 75 -1.50 -1.84 -2.65
CA LEU A 75 -1.14 -1.36 -3.98
C LEU A 75 -1.60 -2.36 -5.04
N ILE A 76 -2.39 -1.88 -5.99
CA ILE A 76 -2.91 -2.66 -7.10
C ILE A 76 -2.54 -1.97 -8.41
N ASP A 77 -2.01 -2.71 -9.37
CA ASP A 77 -1.76 -2.18 -10.72
C ASP A 77 -3.09 -1.91 -11.42
N ILE A 78 -3.36 -0.65 -11.79
CA ILE A 78 -4.64 -0.24 -12.38
C ILE A 78 -4.95 -0.91 -13.72
N ARG A 79 -3.93 -1.43 -14.40
CA ARG A 79 -4.09 -2.06 -15.73
C ARG A 79 -4.73 -3.44 -15.70
N HIS A 80 -4.69 -4.11 -14.57
CA HIS A 80 -5.06 -5.51 -14.42
C HIS A 80 -6.20 -5.69 -13.42
N ASP A 81 -6.96 -6.76 -13.61
CA ASP A 81 -7.88 -7.21 -12.59
C ASP A 81 -7.11 -7.69 -11.36
N PRO A 82 -7.63 -7.46 -10.14
CA PRO A 82 -7.00 -7.98 -8.94
C PRO A 82 -6.81 -9.48 -8.98
N SER A 83 -5.65 -9.95 -8.54
CA SER A 83 -5.37 -11.37 -8.42
C SER A 83 -6.06 -11.99 -7.19
N ALA A 84 -6.09 -13.32 -7.14
CA ALA A 84 -6.56 -14.04 -5.95
C ALA A 84 -5.72 -13.70 -4.71
N ASN A 85 -4.41 -13.47 -4.89
CA ASN A 85 -3.52 -13.03 -3.81
C ASN A 85 -3.85 -11.63 -3.33
N ASP A 86 -4.17 -10.70 -4.22
CA ASP A 86 -4.62 -9.35 -3.88
C ASP A 86 -5.87 -9.39 -3.01
N ARG A 87 -6.84 -10.21 -3.40
CA ARG A 87 -8.08 -10.39 -2.65
C ARG A 87 -7.83 -11.01 -1.28
N GLN A 88 -6.98 -12.02 -1.21
CA GLN A 88 -6.61 -12.67 0.05
C GLN A 88 -5.94 -11.67 1.01
N MET A 89 -5.03 -10.82 0.49
CA MET A 89 -4.39 -9.78 1.29
C MET A 89 -5.40 -8.75 1.81
N TYR A 90 -6.34 -8.34 0.97
CA TYR A 90 -7.41 -7.45 1.39
C TYR A 90 -8.24 -8.06 2.53
N GLU A 91 -8.64 -9.32 2.40
CA GLU A 91 -9.40 -10.04 3.43
C GLU A 91 -8.63 -10.18 4.74
N TRP A 92 -7.32 -10.45 4.68
CA TRP A 92 -6.47 -10.51 5.88
C TRP A 92 -6.37 -9.18 6.61
N ILE A 93 -6.22 -8.09 5.88
CA ILE A 93 -6.17 -6.76 6.49
C ILE A 93 -7.48 -6.45 7.21
N LEU A 94 -8.61 -6.75 6.58
CA LEU A 94 -9.94 -6.60 7.21
C LEU A 94 -10.10 -7.49 8.44
N HIS A 95 -9.66 -8.73 8.36
CA HIS A 95 -9.77 -9.69 9.47
C HIS A 95 -9.00 -9.22 10.70
N ASN A 96 -7.91 -8.50 10.51
CA ASN A 96 -7.10 -7.92 11.59
C ASN A 96 -7.63 -6.57 12.09
N GLY A 97 -8.79 -6.14 11.66
CA GLY A 97 -9.47 -4.94 12.16
C GLY A 97 -9.09 -3.63 11.47
N TYR A 98 -8.39 -3.70 10.34
CA TYR A 98 -8.02 -2.52 9.54
C TYR A 98 -8.85 -2.44 8.27
N GLU A 99 -9.16 -1.22 7.84
CA GLU A 99 -9.72 -0.97 6.52
C GLU A 99 -8.60 -0.49 5.59
N PRO A 100 -8.19 -1.29 4.59
CA PRO A 100 -7.12 -0.88 3.70
C PRO A 100 -7.57 0.23 2.77
N ILE A 101 -6.63 1.13 2.49
CA ILE A 101 -6.75 2.15 1.45
C ILE A 101 -6.11 1.57 0.20
N ILE A 102 -6.83 1.60 -0.91
CA ILE A 102 -6.34 1.05 -2.17
C ILE A 102 -5.64 2.13 -2.97
N ILE A 103 -4.41 1.88 -3.36
CA ILE A 103 -3.65 2.71 -4.29
C ILE A 103 -3.61 2.00 -5.63
N ALA A 104 -4.32 2.54 -6.62
CA ALA A 104 -4.31 2.03 -7.98
C ALA A 104 -3.11 2.63 -8.72
N THR A 105 -2.04 1.87 -8.84
CA THR A 105 -0.74 2.31 -9.35
C THR A 105 -0.66 2.28 -10.86
N LYS A 106 0.38 2.90 -11.42
CA LYS A 106 0.71 2.94 -12.86
C LYS A 106 -0.37 3.59 -13.73
N LEU A 107 -1.00 4.61 -13.18
CA LEU A 107 -2.04 5.38 -13.86
C LEU A 107 -1.59 5.92 -15.23
N ASP A 108 -0.32 6.31 -15.35
CA ASP A 108 0.28 6.80 -16.59
C ASP A 108 0.30 5.78 -17.74
N LYS A 109 0.20 4.50 -17.43
CA LYS A 109 0.16 3.40 -18.41
C LYS A 109 -1.24 3.12 -18.96
N LEU A 110 -2.25 3.83 -18.48
CA LEU A 110 -3.65 3.61 -18.84
C LEU A 110 -4.21 4.82 -19.58
N LYS A 111 -4.99 4.57 -20.63
CA LYS A 111 -5.73 5.65 -21.31
C LYS A 111 -6.77 6.25 -20.38
N ARG A 112 -6.88 7.58 -20.40
CA ARG A 112 -7.81 8.33 -19.54
C ARG A 112 -9.26 7.80 -19.63
N SER A 113 -9.70 7.39 -20.83
CA SER A 113 -11.02 6.83 -21.05
C SER A 113 -11.28 5.48 -20.35
N GLN A 114 -10.22 4.77 -19.94
CA GLN A 114 -10.31 3.46 -19.30
C GLN A 114 -10.22 3.53 -17.78
N VAL A 115 -9.86 4.67 -17.21
CA VAL A 115 -9.58 4.81 -15.78
C VAL A 115 -10.79 4.42 -14.94
N GLN A 116 -11.97 4.97 -15.21
CA GLN A 116 -13.17 4.69 -14.42
C GLN A 116 -13.59 3.22 -14.51
N LYS A 117 -13.49 2.63 -15.68
CA LYS A 117 -13.78 1.20 -15.89
C LYS A 117 -12.84 0.31 -15.07
N ASN A 118 -11.55 0.63 -15.09
CA ASN A 118 -10.56 -0.18 -14.37
C ASN A 118 -10.64 0.02 -12.86
N LEU A 119 -10.94 1.22 -12.37
CA LEU A 119 -11.22 1.43 -10.95
C LEU A 119 -12.45 0.64 -10.48
N LYS A 120 -13.49 0.60 -11.29
CA LYS A 120 -14.68 -0.24 -11.02
C LYS A 120 -14.30 -1.72 -10.96
N ALA A 121 -13.49 -2.19 -11.89
CA ALA A 121 -13.02 -3.59 -11.92
C ALA A 121 -12.21 -3.95 -10.66
N ILE A 122 -11.39 -3.02 -10.14
CA ILE A 122 -10.68 -3.21 -8.87
C ILE A 122 -11.67 -3.33 -7.70
N ARG A 123 -12.65 -2.45 -7.62
CA ARG A 123 -13.65 -2.48 -6.56
C ARG A 123 -14.44 -3.79 -6.56
N GLU A 124 -14.87 -4.24 -7.71
CA GLU A 124 -15.61 -5.49 -7.87
C GLU A 124 -14.72 -6.73 -7.63
N GLY A 125 -13.51 -6.74 -8.18
CA GLY A 125 -12.57 -7.86 -8.06
C GLY A 125 -12.09 -8.10 -6.64
N LEU A 126 -11.87 -7.05 -5.86
CA LEU A 126 -11.53 -7.14 -4.45
C LEU A 126 -12.76 -7.26 -3.54
N GLN A 127 -13.96 -7.07 -4.06
CA GLN A 127 -15.20 -6.99 -3.28
C GLN A 127 -15.08 -5.97 -2.14
N LEU A 128 -14.65 -4.76 -2.50
CA LEU A 128 -14.43 -3.70 -1.52
C LEU A 128 -15.72 -3.35 -0.80
N LYS A 129 -15.61 -3.09 0.50
CA LYS A 129 -16.69 -2.52 1.28
C LYS A 129 -17.09 -1.15 0.71
N LYS A 130 -18.37 -0.81 0.80
CA LYS A 130 -18.88 0.51 0.42
C LYS A 130 -18.14 1.61 1.20
N GLY A 131 -17.67 2.62 0.49
CA GLY A 131 -16.93 3.72 1.09
C GLY A 131 -15.42 3.51 1.19
N THR A 132 -14.88 2.36 0.75
CA THR A 132 -13.43 2.14 0.70
C THR A 132 -12.76 3.14 -0.24
N THR A 133 -11.72 3.80 0.24
CA THR A 133 -10.95 4.77 -0.53
C THR A 133 -10.06 4.07 -1.56
N VAL A 134 -10.17 4.49 -2.82
CA VAL A 134 -9.30 4.06 -3.92
C VAL A 134 -8.70 5.30 -4.56
N ILE A 135 -7.37 5.41 -4.56
CA ILE A 135 -6.65 6.55 -5.11
C ILE A 135 -5.86 6.09 -6.34
N PRO A 136 -6.20 6.60 -7.54
CA PRO A 136 -5.36 6.40 -8.72
C PRO A 136 -4.05 7.16 -8.55
N TYR A 137 -2.94 6.52 -8.90
CA TYR A 137 -1.61 7.07 -8.66
C TYR A 137 -0.63 6.73 -9.78
N SER A 138 0.25 7.69 -10.11
CA SER A 138 1.39 7.49 -11.00
C SER A 138 2.68 7.98 -10.34
N ALA A 139 3.66 7.09 -10.23
CA ALA A 139 5.00 7.47 -9.78
C ALA A 139 5.73 8.34 -10.81
N GLU A 140 5.42 8.18 -12.10
CA GLU A 140 6.04 8.92 -13.21
C GLU A 140 5.53 10.36 -13.29
N THR A 141 4.22 10.57 -13.28
CA THR A 141 3.58 11.88 -13.40
C THR A 141 3.36 12.58 -12.08
N LYS A 142 3.49 11.87 -10.96
CA LYS A 142 3.16 12.33 -9.61
C LYS A 142 1.65 12.57 -9.38
N GLN A 143 0.78 12.20 -10.30
CA GLN A 143 -0.66 12.32 -10.12
C GLN A 143 -1.12 11.43 -8.96
N GLY A 144 -1.96 11.99 -8.10
CA GLY A 144 -2.46 11.32 -6.89
C GLY A 144 -1.56 11.44 -5.66
N ARG A 145 -0.34 11.98 -5.79
CA ARG A 145 0.61 12.15 -4.68
C ARG A 145 0.06 13.02 -3.57
N ASP A 146 -0.53 14.16 -3.91
CA ASP A 146 -1.08 15.11 -2.94
C ASP A 146 -2.27 14.51 -2.19
N GLU A 147 -3.13 13.76 -2.87
CA GLU A 147 -4.26 13.04 -2.24
C GLU A 147 -3.77 12.01 -1.22
N ILE A 148 -2.71 11.27 -1.54
CA ILE A 148 -2.10 10.30 -0.62
C ILE A 148 -1.55 11.02 0.61
N TRP A 149 -0.82 12.13 0.45
CA TRP A 149 -0.27 12.88 1.55
C TRP A 149 -1.35 13.53 2.43
N GLU A 150 -2.39 14.11 1.85
CA GLU A 150 -3.54 14.63 2.58
C GLU A 150 -4.19 13.54 3.44
N LEU A 151 -4.33 12.35 2.90
CA LEU A 151 -4.89 11.22 3.63
C LEU A 151 -3.97 10.76 4.76
N ILE A 152 -2.67 10.66 4.52
CA ILE A 152 -1.68 10.32 5.56
C ILE A 152 -1.72 11.36 6.68
N GLU A 153 -1.74 12.63 6.37
CA GLU A 153 -1.82 13.72 7.34
C GLU A 153 -3.11 13.66 8.15
N SER A 154 -4.25 13.37 7.52
CA SER A 154 -5.54 13.24 8.22
C SER A 154 -5.58 12.06 9.19
N LEU A 155 -4.86 10.98 8.91
CA LEU A 155 -4.82 9.77 9.73
C LEU A 155 -3.76 9.84 10.84
N THR A 156 -2.70 10.59 10.64
CA THR A 156 -1.55 10.69 11.54
C THR A 156 -1.45 12.04 12.22
N GLY A 157 -2.08 13.08 11.69
CA GLY A 157 -2.10 14.42 12.27
C GLY A 157 -2.76 14.38 13.64
N GLY A 158 -2.02 14.80 14.66
CA GLY A 158 -2.61 15.15 15.95
C GLY A 158 -3.60 16.29 15.75
N GLU A 159 -4.49 16.45 16.72
CA GLU A 159 -5.44 17.56 16.77
C GLU A 159 -4.75 18.87 16.36
N PRO A 160 -5.43 19.74 15.60
CA PRO A 160 -4.91 21.05 15.35
C PRO A 160 -4.58 21.66 16.71
N SER A 161 -3.32 22.02 16.91
CA SER A 161 -2.95 22.76 18.08
C SER A 161 -3.85 23.99 18.11
N GLU A 162 -4.74 24.05 19.07
CA GLU A 162 -5.39 25.29 19.45
C GLU A 162 -4.27 26.22 19.93
N GLU A 163 -3.58 26.83 19.01
CA GLU A 163 -2.91 28.08 19.32
C GLU A 163 -3.99 29.15 19.31
N ALA A 164 -4.44 29.37 20.50
CA ALA A 164 -5.18 30.56 20.80
C ALA A 164 -4.30 31.81 20.55
#